data_173c5b07f3a4ebfc227b01cfc2d59431
#
_entry.id   173c5b07f3a4ebfc227b01cfc2d59431
#
_cell.length_a   1.000
_cell.length_b   1.000
_cell.length_c   1.000
_cell.angle_alpha   90.00
_cell.angle_beta   90.00
_cell.angle_gamma   90.00
#
_symmetry.space_group_name_H-M   'P 1'
#
loop_
_entity.id
_entity.type
_entity.pdbx_description
1 polymer ?
#
loop_
_entity_poly.entity_id
_entity_poly.type
_entity_poly.pdbx_seq_one_letter_code
_entity_poly.pdbx_strand_id
1 'polypeptide(L)'
;MAAEMVKAIMKAEATGREMEEVAKKTVEKMVSDAHIQAEIIMKSTVEQAENQANIILSDAEYSANGIIKQAEKLAELREKKSISDTEKQYEYAIKLVLEEIVK
;
A
#
# COMPACT_ATOMS: atom_id res chain seq x y z
N MET A 1 61.37 -15.81 42.48
CA MET A 1 61.02 -14.47 41.95
C MET A 1 60.89 -14.42 40.45
N ALA A 2 61.87 -14.86 39.71
CA ALA A 2 61.75 -14.90 38.23
C ALA A 2 60.64 -15.84 37.75
N ALA A 3 60.47 -17.00 38.39
CA ALA A 3 59.43 -17.96 38.09
C ALA A 3 58.01 -17.40 38.34
N GLU A 4 57.85 -16.58 39.36
CA GLU A 4 56.57 -15.94 39.69
C GLU A 4 56.20 -14.87 38.69
N MET A 5 57.22 -14.11 38.22
CA MET A 5 57.01 -13.10 37.17
C MET A 5 56.62 -13.74 35.82
N VAL A 6 57.26 -14.85 35.45
CA VAL A 6 56.94 -15.60 34.27
C VAL A 6 55.50 -16.16 34.36
N LYS A 7 55.12 -16.72 35.47
CA LYS A 7 53.74 -17.21 35.69
C LYS A 7 52.71 -16.09 35.57
N ALA A 8 53.03 -14.91 36.15
CA ALA A 8 52.12 -13.76 36.05
C ALA A 8 51.94 -13.30 34.59
N ILE A 9 53.01 -13.26 33.80
CA ILE A 9 52.98 -12.90 32.41
C ILE A 9 52.16 -13.93 31.59
N MET A 10 52.43 -15.23 31.81
CA MET A 10 51.70 -16.30 31.15
C MET A 10 50.21 -16.28 31.46
N LYS A 11 49.85 -15.97 32.71
CA LYS A 11 48.46 -15.83 33.14
C LYS A 11 47.80 -14.62 32.51
N ALA A 12 48.51 -13.47 32.42
CA ALA A 12 48.01 -12.28 31.76
C ALA A 12 47.79 -12.50 30.27
N GLU A 13 48.71 -13.22 29.57
CA GLU A 13 48.55 -13.57 28.17
C GLU A 13 47.38 -14.51 27.95
N ALA A 14 47.18 -15.52 28.80
CA ALA A 14 46.06 -16.43 28.72
C ALA A 14 44.72 -15.71 28.91
N THR A 15 44.66 -14.81 29.87
CA THR A 15 43.49 -13.98 30.10
C THR A 15 43.20 -13.06 28.91
N GLY A 16 44.27 -12.46 28.35
CA GLY A 16 44.14 -11.62 27.15
C GLY A 16 43.61 -12.40 25.95
N ARG A 17 44.07 -13.62 25.74
CA ARG A 17 43.54 -14.49 24.67
C ARG A 17 42.09 -14.89 24.87
N GLU A 18 41.69 -15.20 26.10
CA GLU A 18 40.31 -15.45 26.47
C GLU A 18 39.42 -14.25 26.16
N MET A 19 39.86 -13.06 26.53
CA MET A 19 39.13 -11.82 26.28
C MET A 19 38.97 -11.56 24.78
N GLU A 20 40.01 -11.82 24.00
CA GLU A 20 39.93 -11.71 22.53
C GLU A 20 38.95 -12.71 21.93
N GLU A 21 38.94 -13.95 22.38
CA GLU A 21 37.98 -14.97 21.93
C GLU A 21 36.55 -14.59 22.27
N VAL A 22 36.32 -14.14 23.50
CA VAL A 22 34.99 -13.68 23.93
C VAL A 22 34.54 -12.48 23.09
N ALA A 23 35.44 -11.52 22.86
CA ALA A 23 35.15 -10.37 22.01
C ALA A 23 34.79 -10.76 20.59
N LYS A 24 35.53 -11.70 19.98
CA LYS A 24 35.21 -12.22 18.62
C LYS A 24 33.86 -12.88 18.56
N LYS A 25 33.54 -13.75 19.54
CA LYS A 25 32.25 -14.43 19.60
C LYS A 25 31.10 -13.42 19.81
N THR A 26 31.34 -12.43 20.64
CA THR A 26 30.35 -11.36 20.86
C THR A 26 30.08 -10.58 19.58
N VAL A 27 31.13 -10.20 18.85
CA VAL A 27 31.00 -9.49 17.56
C VAL A 27 30.26 -10.36 16.54
N GLU A 28 30.62 -11.64 16.42
CA GLU A 28 29.94 -12.57 15.50
C GLU A 28 28.46 -12.69 15.81
N LYS A 29 28.12 -12.79 17.10
CA LYS A 29 26.74 -12.85 17.54
C LYS A 29 25.99 -11.54 17.22
N MET A 30 26.60 -10.40 17.51
CA MET A 30 26.02 -9.09 17.22
C MET A 30 25.76 -8.91 15.73
N VAL A 31 26.68 -9.32 14.88
CA VAL A 31 26.54 -9.25 13.43
C VAL A 31 25.42 -10.20 12.96
N SER A 32 25.41 -11.42 13.47
CA SER A 32 24.35 -12.39 13.16
C SER A 32 22.97 -11.88 13.59
N ASP A 33 22.85 -11.37 14.81
CA ASP A 33 21.59 -10.81 15.32
C ASP A 33 21.14 -9.60 14.49
N ALA A 34 22.09 -8.75 14.09
CA ALA A 34 21.80 -7.60 13.23
C ALA A 34 21.25 -8.03 11.86
N HIS A 35 21.82 -9.08 11.26
CA HIS A 35 21.32 -9.65 10.00
C HIS A 35 19.91 -10.21 10.15
N ILE A 36 19.66 -10.94 11.24
CA ILE A 36 18.32 -11.49 11.51
C ILE A 36 17.30 -10.37 11.70
N GLN A 37 17.64 -9.35 12.47
CA GLN A 37 16.76 -8.18 12.65
C GLN A 37 16.51 -7.44 11.34
N ALA A 38 17.53 -7.27 10.53
CA ALA A 38 17.40 -6.63 9.23
C ALA A 38 16.44 -7.40 8.32
N GLU A 39 16.54 -8.73 8.28
CA GLU A 39 15.62 -9.58 7.52
C GLU A 39 14.18 -9.46 8.01
N ILE A 40 13.98 -9.45 9.33
CA ILE A 40 12.65 -9.29 9.93
C ILE A 40 12.05 -7.93 9.56
N ILE A 41 12.84 -6.86 9.66
CA ILE A 41 12.41 -5.50 9.32
C ILE A 41 12.06 -5.41 7.83
N MET A 42 12.90 -5.95 6.95
CA MET A 42 12.65 -5.95 5.53
C MET A 42 11.36 -6.68 5.18
N LYS A 43 11.18 -7.87 5.73
CA LYS A 43 9.98 -8.69 5.51
C LYS A 43 8.72 -7.98 6.00
N SER A 44 8.78 -7.42 7.21
CA SER A 44 7.67 -6.66 7.78
C SER A 44 7.34 -5.42 6.95
N THR A 45 8.36 -4.70 6.48
CA THR A 45 8.18 -3.51 5.65
C THR A 45 7.53 -3.86 4.31
N VAL A 46 7.96 -4.94 3.68
CA VAL A 46 7.36 -5.42 2.42
C VAL A 46 5.91 -5.81 2.63
N GLU A 47 5.60 -6.55 3.69
CA GLU A 47 4.21 -6.93 4.02
C GLU A 47 3.33 -5.70 4.26
N GLN A 48 3.82 -4.71 4.99
CA GLN A 48 3.10 -3.46 5.22
C GLN A 48 2.88 -2.70 3.91
N ALA A 49 3.89 -2.63 3.06
CA ALA A 49 3.77 -1.98 1.76
C ALA A 49 2.76 -2.67 0.85
N GLU A 50 2.75 -4.00 0.82
CA GLU A 50 1.78 -4.79 0.07
C GLU A 50 0.36 -4.56 0.59
N ASN A 51 0.18 -4.57 1.92
CA ASN A 51 -1.12 -4.31 2.52
C ASN A 51 -1.63 -2.91 2.20
N GLN A 52 -0.77 -1.91 2.27
CA GLN A 52 -1.11 -0.53 1.90
C GLN A 52 -1.47 -0.42 0.42
N ALA A 53 -0.70 -1.06 -0.45
CA ALA A 53 -0.98 -1.09 -1.88
C ALA A 53 -2.34 -1.71 -2.16
N ASN A 54 -2.68 -2.82 -1.50
CA ASN A 54 -3.96 -3.49 -1.65
C ASN A 54 -5.12 -2.61 -1.17
N ILE A 55 -4.95 -1.89 -0.07
CA ILE A 55 -5.95 -0.93 0.44
C ILE A 55 -6.16 0.20 -0.57
N ILE A 56 -5.08 0.78 -1.08
CA ILE A 56 -5.15 1.86 -2.07
C ILE A 56 -5.87 1.38 -3.34
N LEU A 57 -5.53 0.20 -3.85
CA LEU A 57 -6.18 -0.37 -5.02
C LEU A 57 -7.67 -0.65 -4.78
N SER A 58 -8.01 -1.21 -3.63
CA SER A 58 -9.39 -1.48 -3.25
C SER A 58 -10.21 -0.19 -3.16
N ASP A 59 -9.65 0.84 -2.52
CA ASP A 59 -10.30 2.15 -2.41
C ASP A 59 -10.47 2.81 -3.78
N ALA A 60 -9.47 2.68 -4.65
CA ALA A 60 -9.54 3.21 -6.01
C ALA A 60 -10.62 2.50 -6.83
N GLU A 61 -10.74 1.17 -6.74
CA GLU A 61 -11.80 0.40 -7.38
C GLU A 61 -13.18 0.80 -6.88
N TYR A 62 -13.32 0.95 -5.57
CA TYR A 62 -14.58 1.39 -4.97
C TYR A 62 -14.99 2.78 -5.48
N SER A 63 -14.04 3.71 -5.51
CA SER A 63 -14.28 5.07 -6.03
C SER A 63 -14.63 5.06 -7.52
N ALA A 64 -13.90 4.27 -8.31
CA ALA A 64 -14.16 4.14 -9.74
C ALA A 64 -15.56 3.57 -10.00
N ASN A 65 -15.95 2.53 -9.28
CA ASN A 65 -17.27 1.93 -9.39
C ASN A 65 -18.37 2.91 -8.99
N GLY A 66 -18.14 3.73 -7.97
CA GLY A 66 -19.04 4.79 -7.57
C GLY A 66 -19.23 5.83 -8.67
N ILE A 67 -18.16 6.26 -9.30
CA ILE A 67 -18.19 7.21 -10.43
C ILE A 67 -18.95 6.63 -11.61
N ILE A 68 -18.69 5.36 -11.96
CA ILE A 68 -19.39 4.67 -13.04
C ILE A 68 -20.90 4.60 -12.76
N LYS A 69 -21.30 4.23 -11.55
CA LYS A 69 -22.71 4.16 -11.17
C LYS A 69 -23.39 5.53 -11.23
N GLN A 70 -22.71 6.57 -10.80
CA GLN A 70 -23.23 7.94 -10.91
C GLN A 70 -23.39 8.37 -12.36
N ALA A 71 -22.40 8.04 -13.20
CA ALA A 71 -22.46 8.33 -14.62
C ALA A 71 -23.61 7.60 -15.30
N GLU A 72 -23.83 6.34 -14.97
CA GLU A 72 -24.96 5.54 -15.48
C GLU A 72 -26.31 6.14 -15.09
N LYS A 73 -26.47 6.55 -13.82
CA LYS A 73 -27.71 7.22 -13.35
C LYS A 73 -27.94 8.55 -14.09
N LEU A 74 -26.90 9.32 -14.28
CA LEU A 74 -26.99 10.59 -15.00
C LEU A 74 -27.37 10.37 -16.47
N ALA A 75 -26.80 9.34 -17.10
CA ALA A 75 -27.12 8.97 -18.46
C ALA A 75 -28.59 8.54 -18.58
N GLU A 76 -29.09 7.74 -17.65
CA GLU A 76 -30.51 7.33 -17.61
C GLU A 76 -31.44 8.54 -17.45
N LEU A 77 -31.12 9.45 -16.56
CA LEU A 77 -31.91 10.67 -16.34
C LEU A 77 -31.93 11.55 -17.58
N ARG A 78 -30.81 11.71 -18.24
CA ARG A 78 -30.68 12.48 -19.48
C ARG A 78 -31.48 11.82 -20.62
N GLU A 79 -31.42 10.52 -20.72
CA GLU A 79 -32.18 9.75 -21.70
C GLU A 79 -33.69 9.94 -21.51
N LYS A 80 -34.18 9.77 -20.27
CA LYS A 80 -35.59 9.99 -19.93
C LYS A 80 -36.02 11.41 -20.22
N LYS A 81 -35.22 12.39 -19.88
CA LYS A 81 -35.51 13.80 -20.19
C LYS A 81 -35.55 14.05 -21.67
N SER A 82 -34.60 13.50 -22.42
CA SER A 82 -34.56 13.64 -23.88
C SER A 82 -35.80 13.04 -24.54
N ILE A 83 -36.23 11.85 -24.11
CA ILE A 83 -37.44 11.19 -24.58
C ILE A 83 -38.68 12.06 -24.25
N SER A 84 -38.79 12.53 -23.03
CA SER A 84 -39.90 13.39 -22.61
C SER A 84 -39.95 14.68 -23.39
N ASP A 85 -38.82 15.35 -23.59
CA ASP A 85 -38.75 16.59 -24.39
C ASP A 85 -39.12 16.34 -25.86
N THR A 86 -38.69 15.22 -26.44
CA THR A 86 -39.02 14.83 -27.80
C THR A 86 -40.52 14.57 -27.93
N GLU A 87 -41.15 13.87 -26.99
CA GLU A 87 -42.59 13.63 -26.95
C GLU A 87 -43.36 14.94 -26.91
N LYS A 88 -42.96 15.89 -26.07
CA LYS A 88 -43.59 17.21 -25.98
C LYS A 88 -43.48 17.99 -27.27
N GLN A 89 -42.31 17.95 -27.91
CA GLN A 89 -42.10 18.60 -29.21
C GLN A 89 -42.96 17.97 -30.29
N TYR A 90 -43.09 16.66 -30.28
CA TYR A 90 -43.93 15.92 -31.22
C TYR A 90 -45.42 16.31 -31.05
N GLU A 91 -45.91 16.31 -29.83
CA GLU A 91 -47.28 16.74 -29.48
C GLU A 91 -47.54 18.19 -29.92
N TYR A 92 -46.57 19.06 -29.66
CA TYR A 92 -46.70 20.46 -30.08
C TYR A 92 -46.74 20.61 -31.59
N ALA A 93 -45.91 19.86 -32.33
CA ALA A 93 -45.90 19.87 -33.78
C ALA A 93 -47.24 19.37 -34.36
N ILE A 94 -47.78 18.29 -33.77
CA ILE A 94 -49.09 17.77 -34.17
C ILE A 94 -50.21 18.83 -33.94
N LYS A 95 -50.18 19.48 -32.79
CA LYS A 95 -51.14 20.52 -32.47
C LYS A 95 -51.09 21.67 -33.45
N LEU A 96 -49.91 22.14 -33.82
CA LEU A 96 -49.72 23.19 -34.82
C LEU A 96 -50.30 22.80 -36.20
N VAL A 97 -50.06 21.56 -36.63
CA VAL A 97 -50.57 21.05 -37.90
C VAL A 97 -52.11 20.98 -37.88
N LEU A 98 -52.66 20.47 -36.79
CA LEU A 98 -54.14 20.40 -36.62
C LEU A 98 -54.78 21.78 -36.61
N GLU A 99 -54.22 22.75 -35.94
CA GLU A 99 -54.68 24.12 -35.93
C GLU A 99 -54.67 24.75 -37.34
N GLU A 100 -53.67 24.45 -38.11
CA GLU A 100 -53.56 24.94 -39.49
C GLU A 100 -54.58 24.30 -40.42
N ILE A 101 -54.87 22.99 -40.24
CA ILE A 101 -55.87 22.26 -41.04
C ILE A 101 -57.29 22.73 -40.70
N VAL A 102 -57.58 23.02 -39.45
CA VAL A 102 -58.93 23.42 -38.99
C VAL A 102 -59.30 24.88 -39.31
N LYS A 103 -58.31 25.66 -39.62
CA LYS A 103 -58.54 26.99 -40.13
C LYS A 103 -59.32 26.92 -41.43
#